data_26ba04900ffb59cf71d03a7d1fc46c33
#
_entry.id   26ba04900ffb59cf71d03a7d1fc46c33
#
_cell.length_a   1.000
_cell.length_b   1.000
_cell.length_c   1.000
_cell.angle_alpha   90.00
_cell.angle_beta   90.00
_cell.angle_gamma   90.00
#
_symmetry.space_group_name_H-M   'P 1'
#
loop_
_entity.id
_entity.type
_entity.pdbx_description
1 polymer ?
#
loop_
_entity_poly.entity_id
_entity_poly.type
_entity_poly.pdbx_seq_one_letter_code
_entity_poly.pdbx_strand_id
1 'polypeptide(L)'
;MIEISCIRIFCADTIRKLNKKIDKAIFPGLLGGPHNNQIASVAVALYEANTKEFKDYSKQVVKNAKVLSDTLIKNGVRVISKGTDSHLVLVDVWNGGTKSKNSFGGLSGKQAEKLLEDNGIIVNKNTIPFDTRSAFDPSGIRLGTAAETTLGKNEKDFEQIANRIVNILKNA
;
A
#
# COMPACT_ATOMS: atom_id res chain seq x y z
N MET A 1 35.25 -25.55 -10.97
CA MET A 1 35.33 -24.65 -9.79
C MET A 1 36.08 -23.32 -10.10
N ILE A 2 36.20 -22.93 -11.38
CA ILE A 2 36.94 -21.72 -11.81
C ILE A 2 36.02 -20.58 -12.25
N GLU A 3 34.73 -20.85 -12.55
CA GLU A 3 33.83 -19.84 -13.10
C GLU A 3 33.23 -18.86 -12.11
N ILE A 4 33.07 -19.23 -10.83
CA ILE A 4 32.42 -18.37 -9.83
C ILE A 4 33.29 -17.20 -9.36
N SER A 5 34.62 -17.37 -9.36
CA SER A 5 35.56 -16.31 -8.97
C SER A 5 35.67 -15.23 -10.04
N CYS A 6 35.64 -15.60 -11.32
CA CYS A 6 35.74 -14.65 -12.44
C CYS A 6 34.50 -13.73 -12.53
N ILE A 7 33.30 -14.29 -12.34
CA ILE A 7 32.05 -13.52 -12.31
C ILE A 7 32.03 -12.52 -11.16
N ARG A 8 32.48 -12.91 -9.97
CA ARG A 8 32.56 -11.99 -8.81
C ARG A 8 33.51 -10.82 -9.03
N ILE A 9 34.67 -11.05 -9.63
CA ILE A 9 35.67 -9.99 -9.91
C ILE A 9 35.11 -9.05 -10.98
N PHE A 10 34.53 -9.58 -12.05
CA PHE A 10 33.96 -8.77 -13.13
C PHE A 10 32.77 -7.92 -12.63
N CYS A 11 31.90 -8.47 -11.81
CA CYS A 11 30.82 -7.72 -11.17
C CYS A 11 31.35 -6.64 -10.23
N ALA A 12 32.36 -6.92 -9.44
CA ALA A 12 32.93 -5.95 -8.49
C ALA A 12 33.58 -4.75 -9.20
N ASP A 13 34.34 -4.98 -10.27
CA ASP A 13 34.94 -3.90 -11.06
C ASP A 13 33.91 -3.08 -11.86
N THR A 14 32.89 -3.74 -12.38
CA THR A 14 31.78 -3.06 -13.06
C THR A 14 31.00 -2.21 -12.06
N ILE A 15 30.71 -2.72 -10.86
CA ILE A 15 30.05 -1.99 -9.76
C ILE A 15 30.90 -0.78 -9.34
N ARG A 16 32.22 -0.95 -9.16
CA ARG A 16 33.11 0.17 -8.79
C ARG A 16 33.16 1.27 -9.85
N LYS A 17 33.20 0.89 -11.14
CA LYS A 17 33.16 1.87 -12.26
C LYS A 17 31.81 2.57 -12.31
N LEU A 18 30.72 1.84 -12.05
CA LEU A 18 29.37 2.39 -12.03
C LEU A 18 29.18 3.34 -10.87
N ASN A 19 29.66 2.99 -9.66
CA ASN A 19 29.60 3.86 -8.48
C ASN A 19 30.18 5.25 -8.75
N LYS A 20 31.41 5.31 -9.30
CA LYS A 20 32.03 6.60 -9.63
C LYS A 20 31.24 7.44 -10.62
N LYS A 21 30.55 6.79 -11.59
CA LYS A 21 29.68 7.50 -12.53
C LYS A 21 28.42 8.00 -11.85
N ILE A 22 27.84 7.20 -10.96
CA ILE A 22 26.67 7.58 -10.18
C ILE A 22 27.01 8.73 -9.24
N ASP A 23 28.10 8.63 -8.48
CA ASP A 23 28.54 9.70 -7.58
C ASP A 23 28.75 11.02 -8.33
N LYS A 24 29.43 10.99 -9.49
CA LYS A 24 29.64 12.18 -10.31
C LYS A 24 28.36 12.73 -10.93
N ALA A 25 27.41 11.87 -11.28
CA ALA A 25 26.11 12.30 -11.80
C ALA A 25 25.26 12.93 -10.69
N ILE A 26 25.34 12.40 -9.48
CA ILE A 26 24.64 12.93 -8.32
C ILE A 26 25.27 14.26 -7.89
N PHE A 27 26.58 14.27 -7.62
CA PHE A 27 27.27 15.47 -7.20
C PHE A 27 28.58 15.65 -8.02
N PRO A 28 28.79 16.80 -8.69
CA PRO A 28 27.94 18.00 -8.71
C PRO A 28 26.91 18.04 -9.86
N GLY A 29 26.62 16.88 -10.50
CA GLY A 29 25.78 16.86 -11.71
C GLY A 29 24.32 17.28 -11.48
N LEU A 30 23.64 16.64 -10.52
CA LEU A 30 22.22 16.89 -10.23
C LEU A 30 21.99 17.62 -8.92
N LEU A 31 22.84 17.38 -7.91
CA LEU A 31 22.72 17.95 -6.58
C LEU A 31 23.81 18.99 -6.33
N GLY A 32 23.47 19.97 -5.50
CA GLY A 32 24.38 21.02 -5.02
C GLY A 32 24.59 20.94 -3.51
N GLY A 33 24.56 22.09 -2.85
CA GLY A 33 24.69 22.17 -1.39
C GLY A 33 23.53 21.50 -0.65
N PRO A 34 23.74 21.13 0.62
CA PRO A 34 22.71 20.42 1.42
C PRO A 34 21.48 21.30 1.66
N HIS A 35 20.31 20.69 1.55
CA HIS A 35 19.03 21.34 1.85
C HIS A 35 18.75 21.24 3.35
N ASN A 36 19.32 22.16 4.15
CA ASN A 36 19.27 22.12 5.62
C ASN A 36 17.85 22.14 6.18
N ASN A 37 16.92 22.81 5.50
CA ASN A 37 15.49 22.80 5.87
C ASN A 37 14.89 21.38 5.77
N GLN A 38 15.22 20.63 4.74
CA GLN A 38 14.76 19.24 4.58
C GLN A 38 15.41 18.33 5.62
N ILE A 39 16.71 18.51 5.88
CA ILE A 39 17.44 17.75 6.90
C ILE A 39 16.82 17.99 8.28
N ALA A 40 16.53 19.24 8.62
CA ALA A 40 15.86 19.61 9.87
C ALA A 40 14.45 18.97 9.96
N SER A 41 13.68 19.00 8.87
CA SER A 41 12.35 18.37 8.83
C SER A 41 12.43 16.85 9.06
N VAL A 42 13.41 16.18 8.48
CA VAL A 42 13.65 14.73 8.71
C VAL A 42 14.02 14.49 10.18
N ALA A 43 14.87 15.33 10.77
CA ALA A 43 15.25 15.20 12.17
C ALA A 43 14.03 15.33 13.11
N VAL A 44 13.16 16.29 12.86
CA VAL A 44 11.91 16.47 13.63
C VAL A 44 11.00 15.26 13.45
N ALA A 45 10.77 14.81 12.22
CA ALA A 45 9.91 13.65 11.95
C ALA A 45 10.42 12.38 12.64
N LEU A 46 11.74 12.14 12.64
CA LEU A 46 12.35 11.00 13.34
C LEU A 46 12.26 11.13 14.87
N TYR A 47 12.38 12.34 15.39
CA TYR A 47 12.18 12.60 16.81
C TYR A 47 10.75 12.29 17.24
N GLU A 48 9.74 12.79 16.50
CA GLU A 48 8.32 12.50 16.73
C GLU A 48 8.03 11.00 16.63
N ALA A 49 8.57 10.32 15.59
CA ALA A 49 8.38 8.89 15.37
C ALA A 49 8.97 8.02 16.52
N ASN A 50 9.92 8.54 17.29
CA ASN A 50 10.50 7.83 18.43
C ASN A 50 9.70 8.01 19.74
N THR A 51 8.67 8.84 19.76
CA THR A 51 7.83 9.06 20.94
C THR A 51 6.96 7.83 21.26
N LYS A 52 6.48 7.76 22.49
CA LYS A 52 5.54 6.71 22.92
C LYS A 52 4.20 6.85 22.19
N GLU A 53 3.73 8.06 22.03
CA GLU A 53 2.48 8.42 21.35
C GLU A 53 2.46 7.92 19.93
N PHE A 54 3.53 8.13 19.17
CA PHE A 54 3.64 7.64 17.79
C PHE A 54 3.72 6.11 17.72
N LYS A 55 4.40 5.48 18.67
CA LYS A 55 4.46 4.00 18.77
C LYS A 55 3.08 3.41 19.06
N ASP A 56 2.29 4.04 19.93
CA ASP A 56 0.94 3.59 20.25
C ASP A 56 -0.02 3.84 19.05
N TYR A 57 0.09 5.01 18.39
CA TYR A 57 -0.60 5.29 17.14
C TYR A 57 -0.30 4.25 16.05
N SER A 58 0.97 3.93 15.83
CA SER A 58 1.37 2.96 14.81
C SER A 58 0.79 1.56 15.07
N LYS A 59 0.74 1.14 16.33
CA LYS A 59 0.08 -0.11 16.73
C LYS A 59 -1.43 -0.07 16.46
N GLN A 60 -2.07 1.07 16.73
CA GLN A 60 -3.49 1.24 16.47
C GLN A 60 -3.80 1.18 14.97
N VAL A 61 -2.95 1.79 14.12
CA VAL A 61 -3.08 1.72 12.66
C VAL A 61 -3.09 0.26 12.17
N VAL A 62 -2.16 -0.56 12.67
CA VAL A 62 -2.08 -1.98 12.28
C VAL A 62 -3.27 -2.78 12.81
N LYS A 63 -3.72 -2.53 14.05
CA LYS A 63 -4.92 -3.18 14.60
C LYS A 63 -6.17 -2.85 13.77
N ASN A 64 -6.34 -1.59 13.42
CA ASN A 64 -7.44 -1.13 12.58
C ASN A 64 -7.41 -1.78 11.20
N ALA A 65 -6.23 -1.89 10.59
CA ALA A 65 -6.07 -2.57 9.31
C ALA A 65 -6.44 -4.06 9.39
N LYS A 66 -6.07 -4.72 10.47
CA LYS A 66 -6.41 -6.11 10.70
C LYS A 66 -7.93 -6.31 10.84
N VAL A 67 -8.60 -5.47 11.63
CA VAL A 67 -10.07 -5.53 11.79
C VAL A 67 -10.77 -5.23 10.46
N LEU A 68 -10.33 -4.23 9.72
CA LEU A 68 -10.83 -3.93 8.38
C LEU A 68 -10.73 -5.15 7.47
N SER A 69 -9.56 -5.76 7.40
CA SER A 69 -9.30 -6.95 6.58
C SER A 69 -10.16 -8.14 7.00
N ASP A 70 -10.18 -8.47 8.30
CA ASP A 70 -10.93 -9.60 8.84
C ASP A 70 -12.45 -9.45 8.59
N THR A 71 -12.96 -8.23 8.72
CA THR A 71 -14.38 -7.94 8.47
C THR A 71 -14.72 -8.06 6.98
N LEU A 72 -13.83 -7.59 6.08
CA LEU A 72 -13.99 -7.78 4.64
C LEU A 72 -14.01 -9.27 4.27
N ILE A 73 -13.09 -10.07 4.81
CA ILE A 73 -13.02 -11.51 4.59
C ILE A 73 -14.29 -12.21 5.08
N LYS A 74 -14.77 -11.88 6.29
CA LYS A 74 -16.03 -12.43 6.86
C LYS A 74 -17.24 -12.16 5.96
N ASN A 75 -17.22 -11.05 5.24
CA ASN A 75 -18.26 -10.68 4.29
C ASN A 75 -18.06 -11.27 2.87
N GLY A 76 -17.07 -12.16 2.69
CA GLY A 76 -16.82 -12.85 1.44
C GLY A 76 -15.96 -12.07 0.43
N VAL A 77 -15.33 -10.99 0.86
CA VAL A 77 -14.41 -10.20 0.01
C VAL A 77 -13.07 -10.91 -0.08
N ARG A 78 -12.52 -11.00 -1.28
CA ARG A 78 -11.18 -11.55 -1.49
C ARG A 78 -10.11 -10.53 -1.11
N VAL A 79 -9.59 -10.63 0.09
CA VAL A 79 -8.40 -9.90 0.51
C VAL A 79 -7.15 -10.66 0.09
N ILE A 80 -6.22 -9.98 -0.58
CA ILE A 80 -4.93 -10.55 -0.99
C ILE A 80 -4.12 -10.89 0.26
N SER A 81 -3.38 -11.98 0.20
CA SER A 81 -2.61 -12.54 1.35
C SER A 81 -3.48 -13.00 2.54
N LYS A 82 -4.82 -13.05 2.38
CA LYS A 82 -5.76 -13.45 3.46
C LYS A 82 -5.60 -12.62 4.75
N GLY A 83 -5.20 -11.37 4.61
CA GLY A 83 -4.99 -10.48 5.75
C GLY A 83 -3.95 -9.39 5.48
N THR A 84 -3.52 -8.72 6.56
CA THR A 84 -2.45 -7.73 6.52
C THR A 84 -1.69 -7.66 7.83
N ASP A 85 -0.39 -7.39 7.72
CA ASP A 85 0.50 -7.08 8.85
C ASP A 85 0.96 -5.61 8.81
N SER A 86 0.38 -4.81 7.90
CA SER A 86 0.73 -3.41 7.70
C SER A 86 -0.51 -2.51 7.83
N HIS A 87 -0.37 -1.25 7.43
CA HIS A 87 -1.45 -0.27 7.39
C HIS A 87 -2.31 -0.35 6.12
N LEU A 88 -1.98 -1.25 5.19
CA LEU A 88 -2.64 -1.38 3.90
C LEU A 88 -3.38 -2.70 3.78
N VAL A 89 -4.55 -2.66 3.14
CA VAL A 89 -5.33 -3.84 2.75
C VAL A 89 -5.53 -3.81 1.24
N LEU A 90 -5.11 -4.86 0.56
CA LEU A 90 -5.28 -5.03 -0.88
C LEU A 90 -6.45 -5.99 -1.15
N VAL A 91 -7.42 -5.53 -1.91
CA VAL A 91 -8.69 -6.23 -2.16
C VAL A 91 -8.84 -6.49 -3.64
N ASP A 92 -9.19 -7.72 -4.00
CA ASP A 92 -9.62 -8.08 -5.35
C ASP A 92 -11.14 -7.86 -5.48
N VAL A 93 -11.53 -6.92 -6.33
CA VAL A 93 -12.93 -6.59 -6.61
C VAL A 93 -13.41 -7.15 -7.96
N TRP A 94 -12.49 -7.63 -8.79
CA TRP A 94 -12.79 -8.23 -10.07
C TRP A 94 -13.16 -9.71 -9.97
N ASN A 95 -12.45 -10.45 -9.14
CA ASN A 95 -12.64 -11.89 -8.89
C ASN A 95 -12.87 -12.72 -10.16
N GLY A 96 -12.05 -12.49 -11.19
CA GLY A 96 -12.17 -13.18 -12.49
C GLY A 96 -13.43 -12.81 -13.30
N GLY A 97 -14.07 -11.71 -12.99
CA GLY A 97 -15.32 -11.27 -13.69
C GLY A 97 -16.56 -12.05 -13.30
N THR A 98 -16.48 -12.95 -12.35
CA THR A 98 -17.61 -13.77 -11.91
C THR A 98 -18.45 -13.05 -10.85
N LYS A 99 -19.69 -12.73 -11.20
CA LYS A 99 -20.70 -12.34 -10.21
C LYS A 99 -21.14 -13.60 -9.44
N SER A 100 -20.58 -13.83 -8.26
CA SER A 100 -21.11 -14.81 -7.32
C SER A 100 -22.06 -14.11 -6.36
N LYS A 101 -23.12 -14.80 -5.91
CA LYS A 101 -24.08 -14.25 -4.93
C LYS A 101 -23.43 -13.75 -3.62
N ASN A 102 -22.18 -14.11 -3.37
CA ASN A 102 -21.43 -13.75 -2.17
C ASN A 102 -20.10 -13.04 -2.46
N SER A 103 -19.81 -12.62 -3.70
CA SER A 103 -18.58 -11.88 -4.02
C SER A 103 -18.89 -10.69 -4.92
N PHE A 104 -18.09 -9.64 -4.78
CA PHE A 104 -18.17 -8.41 -5.57
C PHE A 104 -17.64 -8.60 -7.00
N GLY A 105 -17.90 -9.76 -7.61
CA GLY A 105 -17.37 -10.10 -8.92
C GLY A 105 -17.84 -9.17 -10.01
N GLY A 106 -16.91 -8.74 -10.85
CA GLY A 106 -17.17 -8.03 -12.07
C GLY A 106 -17.01 -6.52 -12.03
N LEU A 107 -16.67 -5.93 -10.88
CA LEU A 107 -16.24 -4.54 -10.83
C LEU A 107 -14.74 -4.45 -11.10
N SER A 108 -14.35 -3.58 -12.03
CA SER A 108 -12.91 -3.24 -12.12
C SER A 108 -12.49 -2.38 -10.93
N GLY A 109 -11.19 -2.35 -10.64
CA GLY A 109 -10.65 -1.48 -9.60
C GLY A 109 -10.99 -0.02 -9.83
N LYS A 110 -11.01 0.44 -11.10
CA LYS A 110 -11.41 1.80 -11.46
C LYS A 110 -12.89 2.07 -11.19
N GLN A 111 -13.77 1.10 -11.46
CA GLN A 111 -15.20 1.24 -11.17
C GLN A 111 -15.46 1.26 -9.67
N ALA A 112 -14.78 0.37 -8.91
CA ALA A 112 -14.91 0.32 -7.46
C ALA A 112 -14.33 1.57 -6.78
N GLU A 113 -13.18 2.10 -7.25
CA GLU A 113 -12.60 3.37 -6.80
C GLU A 113 -13.62 4.50 -6.93
N LYS A 114 -14.17 4.68 -8.14
CA LYS A 114 -15.16 5.75 -8.40
C LYS A 114 -16.43 5.59 -7.57
N LEU A 115 -16.97 4.38 -7.50
CA LEU A 115 -18.18 4.10 -6.73
C LEU A 115 -18.02 4.42 -5.24
N LEU A 116 -16.87 4.05 -4.65
CA LEU A 116 -16.55 4.33 -3.25
C LEU A 116 -16.33 5.83 -3.03
N GLU A 117 -15.64 6.51 -3.96
CA GLU A 117 -15.43 7.96 -3.91
C GLU A 117 -16.77 8.73 -3.96
N ASP A 118 -17.67 8.38 -4.85
CA ASP A 118 -19.02 8.95 -4.97
C ASP A 118 -19.85 8.77 -3.68
N ASN A 119 -19.47 7.77 -2.85
CA ASN A 119 -20.05 7.53 -1.51
C ASN A 119 -19.17 8.05 -0.35
N GLY A 120 -18.18 8.88 -0.63
CA GLY A 120 -17.34 9.53 0.39
C GLY A 120 -16.27 8.62 1.01
N ILE A 121 -15.88 7.53 0.33
CA ILE A 121 -14.79 6.64 0.74
C ILE A 121 -13.69 6.70 -0.32
N ILE A 122 -12.58 7.36 0.03
CA ILE A 122 -11.44 7.54 -0.87
C ILE A 122 -10.52 6.33 -0.79
N VAL A 123 -10.31 5.67 -1.93
CA VAL A 123 -9.42 4.53 -2.09
C VAL A 123 -8.63 4.66 -3.39
N ASN A 124 -7.64 3.78 -3.60
CA ASN A 124 -6.92 3.72 -4.88
C ASN A 124 -7.23 2.41 -5.61
N LYS A 125 -7.49 2.48 -6.92
CA LYS A 125 -7.36 1.30 -7.76
C LYS A 125 -5.92 0.79 -7.74
N ASN A 126 -5.74 -0.51 -7.73
CA ASN A 126 -4.42 -1.14 -7.62
C ASN A 126 -4.39 -2.49 -8.32
N THR A 127 -3.28 -2.79 -8.99
CA THR A 127 -3.05 -4.14 -9.50
C THR A 127 -2.90 -5.12 -8.34
N ILE A 128 -3.34 -6.35 -8.58
CA ILE A 128 -3.12 -7.48 -7.65
C ILE A 128 -2.00 -8.38 -8.19
N PRO A 129 -1.38 -9.24 -7.37
CA PRO A 129 -0.42 -10.22 -7.86
C PRO A 129 -1.01 -11.06 -8.99
N PHE A 130 -0.26 -11.19 -10.08
CA PHE A 130 -0.67 -11.88 -11.31
C PHE A 130 -1.94 -11.31 -11.96
N ASP A 131 -2.14 -10.01 -11.85
CA ASP A 131 -3.29 -9.33 -12.45
C ASP A 131 -3.30 -9.51 -13.97
N THR A 132 -4.41 -9.95 -14.51
CA THR A 132 -4.61 -10.09 -15.96
C THR A 132 -5.14 -8.83 -16.63
N ARG A 133 -5.49 -7.82 -15.85
CA ARG A 133 -6.02 -6.55 -16.33
C ARG A 133 -4.92 -5.49 -16.41
N SER A 134 -5.21 -4.43 -17.20
CA SER A 134 -4.30 -3.30 -17.34
C SER A 134 -4.12 -2.54 -16.02
N ALA A 135 -2.93 -1.99 -15.78
CA ALA A 135 -2.67 -1.11 -14.66
C ALA A 135 -3.54 0.17 -14.65
N PHE A 136 -4.08 0.57 -15.80
CA PHE A 136 -5.02 1.71 -15.91
C PHE A 136 -6.45 1.36 -15.46
N ASP A 137 -6.80 0.07 -15.50
CA ASP A 137 -8.08 -0.46 -15.04
C ASP A 137 -7.86 -1.84 -14.39
N PRO A 138 -7.21 -1.89 -13.21
CA PRO A 138 -6.78 -3.13 -12.57
C PRO A 138 -7.92 -3.89 -11.91
N SER A 139 -7.60 -5.05 -11.35
CA SER A 139 -8.57 -5.92 -10.68
C SER A 139 -8.84 -5.57 -9.22
N GLY A 140 -8.01 -4.75 -8.61
CA GLY A 140 -8.07 -4.50 -7.16
C GLY A 140 -8.19 -3.03 -6.78
N ILE A 141 -8.44 -2.86 -5.48
CA ILE A 141 -8.37 -1.58 -4.77
C ILE A 141 -7.47 -1.71 -3.55
N ARG A 142 -6.83 -0.61 -3.16
CA ARG A 142 -6.00 -0.52 -1.97
C ARG A 142 -6.64 0.40 -0.95
N LEU A 143 -6.79 -0.10 0.28
CA LEU A 143 -7.34 0.60 1.42
C LEU A 143 -6.22 0.90 2.41
N GLY A 144 -6.19 2.11 2.97
CA GLY A 144 -5.25 2.51 4.01
C GLY A 144 -5.99 2.92 5.28
N THR A 145 -5.40 2.66 6.44
CA THR A 145 -6.06 2.94 7.73
C THR A 145 -5.45 4.11 8.50
N ALA A 146 -4.31 4.63 8.06
CA ALA A 146 -3.57 5.67 8.79
C ALA A 146 -4.38 6.97 8.96
N ALA A 147 -4.98 7.49 7.89
CA ALA A 147 -5.71 8.77 7.91
C ALA A 147 -6.88 8.73 8.91
N GLU A 148 -7.72 7.71 8.82
CA GLU A 148 -8.87 7.56 9.70
C GLU A 148 -8.47 7.26 11.16
N THR A 149 -7.33 6.59 11.38
CA THR A 149 -6.78 6.40 12.72
C THR A 149 -6.26 7.72 13.30
N THR A 150 -5.67 8.60 12.47
CA THR A 150 -5.28 9.96 12.88
C THR A 150 -6.48 10.79 13.34
N LEU A 151 -7.66 10.56 12.76
CA LEU A 151 -8.92 11.18 13.17
C LEU A 151 -9.54 10.54 14.43
N GLY A 152 -8.83 9.62 15.08
CA GLY A 152 -9.24 8.98 16.33
C GLY A 152 -10.10 7.74 16.17
N LYS A 153 -10.29 7.21 14.96
CA LYS A 153 -11.09 6.00 14.73
C LYS A 153 -10.38 4.76 15.26
N ASN A 154 -11.17 3.88 15.85
CA ASN A 154 -10.75 2.65 16.50
C ASN A 154 -11.28 1.41 15.76
N GLU A 155 -11.06 0.22 16.32
CA GLU A 155 -11.43 -1.06 15.72
C GLU A 155 -12.94 -1.16 15.38
N LYS A 156 -13.84 -0.63 16.24
CA LYS A 156 -15.29 -0.66 15.99
C LYS A 156 -15.67 0.21 14.79
N ASP A 157 -15.03 1.37 14.65
CA ASP A 157 -15.25 2.26 13.52
C ASP A 157 -14.80 1.61 12.22
N PHE A 158 -13.68 0.90 12.23
CA PHE A 158 -13.17 0.19 11.06
C PHE A 158 -14.03 -1.03 10.69
N GLU A 159 -14.67 -1.69 11.64
CA GLU A 159 -15.67 -2.71 11.36
C GLU A 159 -16.89 -2.09 10.62
N GLN A 160 -17.35 -0.93 11.06
CA GLN A 160 -18.44 -0.21 10.39
C GLN A 160 -18.05 0.26 8.98
N ILE A 161 -16.84 0.79 8.82
CA ILE A 161 -16.30 1.19 7.51
C ILE A 161 -16.24 -0.01 6.57
N ALA A 162 -15.73 -1.15 7.03
CA ALA A 162 -15.70 -2.38 6.24
C ALA A 162 -17.10 -2.80 5.78
N ASN A 163 -18.07 -2.83 6.69
CA ASN A 163 -19.45 -3.18 6.35
C ASN A 163 -20.07 -2.19 5.37
N ARG A 164 -19.77 -0.89 5.49
CA ARG A 164 -20.21 0.14 4.55
C ARG A 164 -19.62 -0.06 3.16
N ILE A 165 -18.31 -0.34 3.06
CA ILE A 165 -17.64 -0.68 1.80
C ILE A 165 -18.32 -1.88 1.15
N VAL A 166 -18.55 -2.94 1.91
CA VAL A 166 -19.24 -4.14 1.48
C VAL A 166 -20.60 -3.84 0.88
N ASN A 167 -21.42 -3.05 1.59
CA ASN A 167 -22.77 -2.70 1.15
C ASN A 167 -22.75 -1.87 -0.13
N ILE A 168 -21.84 -0.90 -0.27
CA ILE A 168 -21.72 -0.07 -1.47
C ILE A 168 -21.34 -0.95 -2.68
N LEU A 169 -20.34 -1.82 -2.53
CA LEU A 169 -19.87 -2.66 -3.61
C LEU A 169 -20.86 -3.77 -4.00
N LYS A 170 -21.71 -4.24 -3.08
CA LYS A 170 -22.76 -5.26 -3.37
C LYS A 170 -23.96 -4.70 -4.14
N ASN A 171 -24.21 -3.43 -4.00
CA ASN A 171 -25.37 -2.77 -4.61
C ASN A 171 -25.03 -2.10 -5.96
N ALA A 172 -23.89 -2.43 -6.54
CA ALA A 172 -23.37 -1.89 -7.80
C ALA A 172 -23.87 -2.63 -9.05
#